data_edc237230970863d181e4161975bad70
#
_entry.id   edc237230970863d181e4161975bad70
#
_cell.length_a   1.000
_cell.length_b   1.000
_cell.length_c   1.000
_cell.angle_alpha   90.00
_cell.angle_beta   90.00
_cell.angle_gamma   90.00
#
_symmetry.space_group_name_H-M   'P 1'
#
loop_
_entity.id
_entity.type
_entity.pdbx_description
1 polymer ?
#
loop_
_entity_poly.entity_id
_entity_poly.type
_entity_poly.pdbx_seq_one_letter_code
_entity_poly.pdbx_strand_id
1 'polypeptide(L)'
;MKTFAVSIAALFIWTACGDGNQPIIDREALVERNSPVVTAFDSLASLSVGNGEFAYTVDITGLQTFPDNYKKGVPLGTQSQWGWHSFANPDRLTPEETLKEYDFGRGKKELYATQFKEEGRQQDAANWFRVNPHRLHLGIVGFDVEEGTDIEQVTDVHQKLCLWDGKIESRFKLNGEDYQVETVCHPSNDMIAANITSKAHTGICFRFPYPTGAHCDDACNWEAVDKHTTTIVTQNESSAVLKHTLDSTEYFVTLCWEGKATLNEKAKHYFVLTPMDDHLAFTCAFTSTAPSTQPVTVAQTQEEAKNYWNSFWKEGAAVDFSACTDPRAKELERRVVLSQYLLAIQSAGTIPPQETGLTYNSWFGKFHLEMIWWHEAQFALWNRSNLLDRTLGWYEKVEPIARQIAQRQGFDGVRWMKMTDPRSE
;
A
#
# COMPACT_ATOMS: atom_id res chain seq x y z
N MET A 1 39.97 67.23 -14.01
CA MET A 1 39.01 66.47 -13.20
C MET A 1 39.48 65.04 -13.16
N LYS A 2 40.02 64.59 -12.03
CA LYS A 2 40.53 63.25 -11.81
C LYS A 2 39.46 62.44 -11.06
N THR A 3 38.93 61.43 -11.71
CA THR A 3 37.94 60.53 -11.11
C THR A 3 38.69 59.45 -10.33
N PHE A 4 38.47 59.38 -9.02
CA PHE A 4 38.93 58.30 -8.16
C PHE A 4 37.95 57.13 -8.23
N ALA A 5 38.37 56.01 -8.69
CA ALA A 5 37.65 54.76 -8.58
C ALA A 5 38.06 54.07 -7.26
N VAL A 6 37.11 53.92 -6.34
CA VAL A 6 37.32 53.16 -5.09
C VAL A 6 36.86 51.71 -5.37
N SER A 7 37.83 50.80 -5.46
CA SER A 7 37.55 49.35 -5.52
C SER A 7 37.37 48.84 -4.08
N ILE A 8 36.15 48.44 -3.71
CA ILE A 8 35.87 47.71 -2.49
C ILE A 8 36.13 46.23 -2.78
N ALA A 9 37.25 45.71 -2.32
CA ALA A 9 37.49 44.27 -2.28
C ALA A 9 36.77 43.67 -1.06
N ALA A 10 35.67 42.98 -1.29
CA ALA A 10 35.00 42.18 -0.26
C ALA A 10 35.84 40.90 -0.02
N LEU A 11 36.52 40.86 1.10
CA LEU A 11 37.22 39.67 1.58
C LEU A 11 36.15 38.71 2.14
N PHE A 12 35.76 37.69 1.37
CA PHE A 12 35.05 36.56 1.91
C PHE A 12 36.02 35.70 2.73
N ILE A 13 35.99 35.89 4.06
CA ILE A 13 36.62 34.94 4.97
C ILE A 13 35.77 33.69 4.98
N TRP A 14 36.16 32.69 4.20
CA TRP A 14 35.73 31.33 4.42
C TRP A 14 36.42 30.85 5.69
N THR A 15 35.71 30.90 6.82
CA THR A 15 36.09 30.09 7.96
C THR A 15 35.82 28.64 7.54
N ALA A 16 36.87 27.95 7.15
CA ALA A 16 36.86 26.51 7.11
C ALA A 16 36.49 26.04 8.51
N CYS A 17 35.25 25.58 8.71
CA CYS A 17 34.91 24.77 9.86
C CYS A 17 35.86 23.58 9.80
N GLY A 18 36.66 23.44 10.87
CA GLY A 18 37.64 22.40 10.99
C GLY A 18 37.02 21.01 10.73
N ASP A 19 37.83 20.10 10.22
CA ASP A 19 37.61 18.67 10.20
C ASP A 19 37.41 18.11 11.62
N GLY A 20 36.32 18.49 12.26
CA GLY A 20 35.76 17.77 13.37
C GLY A 20 35.22 16.48 12.76
N ASN A 21 35.80 15.37 13.13
CA ASN A 21 35.31 14.01 12.84
C ASN A 21 33.83 13.95 13.31
N GLN A 22 32.89 14.38 12.47
CA GLN A 22 31.47 14.20 12.74
C GLN A 22 31.28 12.68 12.81
N PRO A 23 30.74 12.16 13.90
CA PRO A 23 30.53 10.71 14.01
C PRO A 23 29.67 10.28 12.84
N ILE A 24 30.19 9.35 12.04
CA ILE A 24 29.41 8.73 10.96
C ILE A 24 28.22 8.05 11.62
N ILE A 25 27.00 8.39 11.18
CA ILE A 25 25.78 7.74 11.67
C ILE A 25 25.85 6.25 11.35
N ASP A 26 25.80 5.41 12.37
CA ASP A 26 25.57 3.99 12.22
C ASP A 26 24.10 3.77 11.84
N ARG A 27 23.84 3.70 10.53
CA ARG A 27 22.49 3.65 9.99
C ARG A 27 21.76 2.35 10.31
N GLU A 28 22.48 1.23 10.40
CA GLU A 28 21.92 -0.06 10.79
C GLU A 28 21.45 0.00 12.25
N ALA A 29 22.31 0.43 13.17
CA ALA A 29 21.95 0.59 14.57
C ALA A 29 20.81 1.61 14.77
N LEU A 30 20.79 2.71 13.97
CA LEU A 30 19.70 3.69 13.97
C LEU A 30 18.37 3.06 13.59
N VAL A 31 18.32 2.32 12.50
CA VAL A 31 17.09 1.73 11.95
C VAL A 31 16.61 0.57 12.85
N GLU A 32 17.52 -0.29 13.29
CA GLU A 32 17.24 -1.43 14.14
C GLU A 32 16.60 -1.04 15.48
N ARG A 33 17.14 -0.02 16.19
CA ARG A 33 16.58 0.42 17.48
C ARG A 33 15.20 1.09 17.36
N ASN A 34 14.80 1.48 16.14
CA ASN A 34 13.50 2.08 15.85
C ASN A 34 12.51 1.10 15.20
N SER A 35 12.89 -0.16 15.03
CA SER A 35 12.04 -1.23 14.52
C SER A 35 10.87 -1.49 15.48
N PRO A 36 9.58 -1.38 15.01
CA PRO A 36 8.42 -1.62 15.86
C PRO A 36 8.33 -3.03 16.39
N VAL A 37 7.93 -3.18 17.65
CA VAL A 37 7.66 -4.46 18.29
C VAL A 37 6.26 -4.45 18.90
N VAL A 38 5.46 -5.48 18.59
CA VAL A 38 4.10 -5.70 19.09
C VAL A 38 4.12 -6.96 19.95
N THR A 39 3.61 -6.88 21.18
CA THR A 39 3.60 -7.98 22.14
C THR A 39 2.21 -8.39 22.61
N ALA A 40 1.17 -7.69 22.10
CA ALA A 40 -0.22 -8.00 22.36
C ALA A 40 -1.08 -7.47 21.21
N PHE A 41 -2.28 -7.96 21.09
CA PHE A 41 -3.25 -7.43 20.12
C PHE A 41 -3.57 -5.95 20.42
N ASP A 42 -3.45 -5.14 19.37
CA ASP A 42 -3.94 -3.76 19.32
C ASP A 42 -4.40 -3.49 17.88
N SER A 43 -5.68 -3.19 17.71
CA SER A 43 -6.27 -2.95 16.40
C SER A 43 -5.69 -1.74 15.66
N LEU A 44 -4.98 -0.85 16.37
CA LEU A 44 -4.29 0.32 15.81
C LEU A 44 -2.80 0.06 15.49
N ALA A 45 -2.28 -1.11 15.84
CA ALA A 45 -0.86 -1.46 15.72
C ALA A 45 -0.57 -2.56 14.69
N SER A 46 -1.44 -2.73 13.68
CA SER A 46 -1.15 -3.64 12.56
C SER A 46 0.12 -3.21 11.82
N LEU A 47 0.94 -4.19 11.41
CA LEU A 47 2.17 -3.95 10.67
C LEU A 47 1.95 -4.19 9.17
N SER A 48 2.79 -3.58 8.33
CA SER A 48 2.66 -3.70 6.88
C SER A 48 4.00 -3.92 6.22
N VAL A 49 4.00 -4.69 5.12
CA VAL A 49 5.08 -4.76 4.14
C VAL A 49 4.56 -4.25 2.79
N GLY A 50 5.44 -3.75 1.95
CA GLY A 50 5.06 -3.22 0.64
C GLY A 50 6.26 -2.72 -0.16
N ASN A 51 6.00 -2.26 -1.40
CA ASN A 51 7.03 -1.81 -2.34
C ASN A 51 6.72 -0.44 -2.98
N GLY A 52 5.66 0.23 -2.51
CA GLY A 52 5.18 1.50 -3.06
C GLY A 52 4.06 1.35 -4.08
N GLU A 53 3.97 0.22 -4.77
CA GLU A 53 2.90 -0.14 -5.71
C GLU A 53 1.93 -1.18 -5.15
N PHE A 54 2.38 -1.92 -4.16
CA PHE A 54 1.64 -2.96 -3.47
C PHE A 54 1.91 -2.89 -1.96
N ALA A 55 0.87 -3.11 -1.15
CA ALA A 55 0.99 -3.21 0.30
C ALA A 55 0.12 -4.34 0.85
N TYR A 56 0.65 -4.99 1.87
CA TYR A 56 0.03 -6.09 2.60
C TYR A 56 0.13 -5.82 4.10
N THR A 57 -1.01 -5.62 4.75
CA THR A 57 -1.12 -5.30 6.18
C THR A 57 -1.55 -6.55 6.94
N VAL A 58 -0.83 -6.87 8.01
CA VAL A 58 -0.98 -8.12 8.76
C VAL A 58 -1.45 -7.88 10.20
N ASP A 59 -2.07 -8.90 10.78
CA ASP A 59 -2.34 -8.98 12.22
C ASP A 59 -1.13 -9.53 13.00
N ILE A 60 -1.34 -9.80 14.29
CA ILE A 60 -0.29 -10.31 15.19
C ILE A 60 0.25 -11.70 14.82
N THR A 61 -0.40 -12.42 13.90
CA THR A 61 0.09 -13.71 13.39
C THR A 61 1.12 -13.56 12.26
N GLY A 62 1.31 -12.34 11.76
CA GLY A 62 2.16 -12.07 10.59
C GLY A 62 1.50 -12.32 9.24
N LEU A 63 0.23 -12.73 9.24
CA LEU A 63 -0.65 -12.87 8.09
C LEU A 63 -1.97 -12.11 8.35
N GLN A 64 -3.06 -12.46 7.66
CA GLN A 64 -4.38 -11.81 7.80
C GLN A 64 -5.42 -12.82 8.33
N THR A 65 -5.18 -13.32 9.54
CA THR A 65 -5.99 -14.39 10.15
C THR A 65 -7.27 -13.85 10.77
N PHE A 66 -7.20 -12.67 11.41
CA PHE A 66 -8.29 -12.07 12.20
C PHE A 66 -8.72 -10.69 11.69
N PRO A 67 -9.14 -10.55 10.41
CA PRO A 67 -9.43 -9.23 9.83
C PRO A 67 -10.54 -8.48 10.56
N ASP A 68 -11.53 -9.18 11.10
CA ASP A 68 -12.67 -8.56 11.79
C ASP A 68 -12.26 -7.79 13.04
N ASN A 69 -11.22 -8.24 13.74
CA ASN A 69 -10.70 -7.58 14.94
C ASN A 69 -10.03 -6.22 14.63
N TYR A 70 -9.60 -6.00 13.40
CA TYR A 70 -8.92 -4.77 12.96
C TYR A 70 -9.83 -3.77 12.24
N LYS A 71 -11.09 -4.13 11.90
CA LYS A 71 -12.01 -3.27 11.13
C LYS A 71 -12.24 -1.88 11.72
N LYS A 72 -12.19 -1.74 13.05
CA LYS A 72 -12.38 -0.45 13.75
C LYS A 72 -11.07 0.30 14.03
N GLY A 73 -9.93 -0.32 13.73
CA GLY A 73 -8.59 0.22 13.91
C GLY A 73 -7.95 0.54 12.57
N VAL A 74 -6.81 -0.12 12.29
CA VAL A 74 -6.18 -0.13 10.97
C VAL A 74 -6.53 -1.46 10.31
N PRO A 75 -7.52 -1.48 9.38
CA PRO A 75 -7.98 -2.71 8.74
C PRO A 75 -6.86 -3.43 8.01
N LEU A 76 -6.93 -4.76 8.02
CA LEU A 76 -6.03 -5.58 7.23
C LEU A 76 -6.39 -5.45 5.76
N GLY A 77 -5.40 -5.29 4.90
CA GLY A 77 -5.63 -5.09 3.47
C GLY A 77 -4.53 -5.66 2.61
N THR A 78 -4.91 -6.07 1.42
CA THR A 78 -4.03 -6.43 0.30
C THR A 78 -4.41 -5.54 -0.86
N GLN A 79 -3.61 -4.52 -1.13
CA GLN A 79 -3.92 -3.51 -2.15
C GLN A 79 -2.75 -3.34 -3.12
N SER A 80 -3.09 -3.10 -4.39
CA SER A 80 -2.14 -2.71 -5.42
C SER A 80 -2.61 -1.44 -6.14
N GLN A 81 -1.66 -0.67 -6.65
CA GLN A 81 -1.95 0.54 -7.41
C GLN A 81 -2.79 0.30 -8.67
N TRP A 82 -2.72 -0.90 -9.28
CA TRP A 82 -3.53 -1.27 -10.45
C TRP A 82 -4.92 -1.83 -10.09
N GLY A 83 -5.18 -2.18 -8.82
CA GLY A 83 -6.40 -2.84 -8.36
C GLY A 83 -7.60 -1.91 -8.35
N TRP A 84 -8.25 -1.71 -9.51
CA TRP A 84 -9.42 -0.84 -9.67
C TRP A 84 -10.60 -1.62 -10.23
N HIS A 85 -11.80 -1.27 -9.76
CA HIS A 85 -13.06 -1.83 -10.23
C HIS A 85 -14.12 -0.75 -10.43
N SER A 86 -15.03 -0.99 -11.36
CA SER A 86 -16.23 -0.18 -11.53
C SER A 86 -17.44 -1.10 -11.64
N PHE A 87 -18.47 -0.78 -10.89
CA PHE A 87 -19.77 -1.41 -11.07
C PHE A 87 -20.34 -1.10 -12.44
N ALA A 88 -21.25 -1.94 -12.91
CA ALA A 88 -21.97 -1.70 -14.15
C ALA A 88 -22.68 -0.34 -14.13
N ASN A 89 -22.79 0.29 -15.32
CA ASN A 89 -23.51 1.55 -15.54
C ASN A 89 -24.73 1.28 -16.45
N PRO A 90 -25.80 0.64 -15.93
CA PRO A 90 -26.96 0.27 -16.74
C PRO A 90 -27.73 1.48 -17.25
N ASP A 91 -27.70 2.58 -16.50
CA ASP A 91 -28.39 3.82 -16.83
C ASP A 91 -27.61 4.70 -17.82
N ARG A 92 -26.40 4.27 -18.22
CA ARG A 92 -25.53 5.00 -19.14
C ARG A 92 -25.30 6.44 -18.70
N LEU A 93 -25.01 6.62 -17.41
CA LEU A 93 -24.66 7.92 -16.83
C LEU A 93 -23.36 8.43 -17.44
N THR A 94 -23.29 9.74 -17.69
CA THR A 94 -22.12 10.38 -18.32
C THR A 94 -21.47 11.43 -17.42
N PRO A 95 -20.15 11.71 -17.58
CA PRO A 95 -19.49 12.76 -16.80
C PRO A 95 -20.10 14.15 -16.99
N GLU A 96 -20.64 14.46 -18.18
CA GLU A 96 -21.28 15.74 -18.49
C GLU A 96 -22.50 15.99 -17.59
N GLU A 97 -23.20 14.92 -17.17
CA GLU A 97 -24.36 15.02 -16.27
C GLU A 97 -23.98 15.47 -14.86
N THR A 98 -22.69 15.37 -14.50
CA THR A 98 -22.17 15.86 -13.22
C THR A 98 -21.85 17.35 -13.22
N LEU A 99 -21.93 18.01 -14.40
CA LEU A 99 -21.53 19.40 -14.55
C LEU A 99 -22.66 20.36 -14.18
N LYS A 100 -22.29 21.43 -13.48
CA LYS A 100 -23.16 22.56 -13.15
C LYS A 100 -22.49 23.86 -13.57
N GLU A 101 -23.27 24.73 -14.22
CA GLU A 101 -22.80 26.07 -14.54
C GLU A 101 -22.78 26.95 -13.28
N TYR A 102 -21.67 27.62 -13.05
CA TYR A 102 -21.49 28.61 -12.00
C TYR A 102 -21.22 29.98 -12.61
N ASP A 103 -21.92 31.00 -12.13
CA ASP A 103 -21.70 32.39 -12.52
C ASP A 103 -20.68 33.04 -11.57
N PHE A 104 -19.50 33.36 -12.11
CA PHE A 104 -18.43 34.03 -11.39
C PHE A 104 -18.50 35.58 -11.50
N GLY A 105 -19.58 36.10 -12.03
CA GLY A 105 -19.75 37.52 -12.27
C GLY A 105 -19.03 38.01 -13.53
N ARG A 106 -19.28 39.27 -13.89
CA ARG A 106 -18.69 39.94 -15.09
C ARG A 106 -18.91 39.17 -16.40
N GLY A 107 -20.03 38.42 -16.50
CA GLY A 107 -20.36 37.62 -17.67
C GLY A 107 -19.57 36.32 -17.81
N LYS A 108 -18.79 35.94 -16.81
CA LYS A 108 -18.02 34.70 -16.80
C LYS A 108 -18.83 33.57 -16.16
N LYS A 109 -19.18 32.60 -16.98
CA LYS A 109 -19.89 31.37 -16.56
C LYS A 109 -19.11 30.15 -16.99
N GLU A 110 -18.90 29.23 -16.05
CA GLU A 110 -18.04 28.04 -16.27
C GLU A 110 -18.66 26.79 -15.67
N LEU A 111 -18.34 25.63 -16.26
CA LEU A 111 -18.85 24.33 -15.86
C LEU A 111 -17.91 23.63 -14.89
N TYR A 112 -18.43 23.24 -13.75
CA TYR A 112 -17.72 22.45 -12.74
C TYR A 112 -18.47 21.18 -12.41
N ALA A 113 -17.75 20.07 -12.24
CA ALA A 113 -18.32 18.87 -11.67
C ALA A 113 -18.76 19.16 -10.21
N THR A 114 -19.96 18.72 -9.86
CA THR A 114 -20.53 18.96 -8.54
C THR A 114 -21.30 17.74 -8.04
N GLN A 115 -21.42 17.63 -6.73
CA GLN A 115 -22.28 16.65 -6.10
C GLN A 115 -23.68 17.29 -5.91
N PHE A 116 -24.66 16.84 -6.71
CA PHE A 116 -26.03 17.33 -6.62
C PHE A 116 -26.69 16.82 -5.33
N LYS A 117 -27.50 17.67 -4.69
CA LYS A 117 -28.24 17.32 -3.47
C LYS A 117 -29.67 16.90 -3.75
N GLU A 118 -30.24 17.36 -4.87
CA GLU A 118 -31.61 17.06 -5.29
C GLU A 118 -31.63 15.70 -5.99
N GLU A 119 -32.63 14.88 -5.64
CA GLU A 119 -32.81 13.56 -6.27
C GLU A 119 -33.05 13.70 -7.78
N GLY A 120 -32.49 12.79 -8.53
CA GLY A 120 -32.61 12.72 -9.97
C GLY A 120 -31.32 12.32 -10.68
N ARG A 121 -31.41 12.24 -12.00
CA ARG A 121 -30.35 11.69 -12.87
C ARG A 121 -28.99 12.36 -12.68
N GLN A 122 -28.93 13.67 -12.39
CA GLN A 122 -27.67 14.35 -12.15
C GLN A 122 -27.01 13.92 -10.83
N GLN A 123 -27.83 13.71 -9.77
CA GLN A 123 -27.35 13.16 -8.51
C GLN A 123 -26.88 11.72 -8.70
N ASP A 124 -27.65 10.91 -9.43
CA ASP A 124 -27.29 9.52 -9.72
C ASP A 124 -25.95 9.45 -10.46
N ALA A 125 -25.76 10.30 -11.49
CA ALA A 125 -24.48 10.40 -12.20
C ALA A 125 -23.34 10.81 -11.26
N ALA A 126 -23.52 11.87 -10.47
CA ALA A 126 -22.50 12.34 -9.53
C ALA A 126 -22.13 11.28 -8.49
N ASN A 127 -23.10 10.54 -7.98
CA ASN A 127 -22.87 9.45 -7.04
C ASN A 127 -22.15 8.27 -7.71
N TRP A 128 -22.56 7.89 -8.93
CA TRP A 128 -21.92 6.80 -9.66
C TRP A 128 -20.45 7.10 -9.95
N PHE A 129 -20.12 8.28 -10.51
CA PHE A 129 -18.75 8.70 -10.81
C PHE A 129 -17.91 8.93 -9.55
N ARG A 130 -18.54 9.29 -8.43
CA ARG A 130 -17.83 9.39 -7.15
C ARG A 130 -17.36 8.04 -6.64
N VAL A 131 -18.16 7.00 -6.78
CA VAL A 131 -17.83 5.63 -6.37
C VAL A 131 -16.89 4.96 -7.36
N ASN A 132 -17.07 5.16 -8.66
CA ASN A 132 -16.40 4.41 -9.71
C ASN A 132 -15.35 5.23 -10.48
N PRO A 133 -14.19 4.66 -10.79
CA PRO A 133 -13.70 3.40 -10.24
C PRO A 133 -13.35 3.51 -8.75
N HIS A 134 -13.36 2.39 -8.04
CA HIS A 134 -12.92 2.28 -6.65
C HIS A 134 -11.81 1.25 -6.51
N ARG A 135 -11.03 1.37 -5.41
CA ARG A 135 -9.91 0.48 -5.12
C ARG A 135 -10.41 -0.90 -4.67
N LEU A 136 -9.76 -1.96 -5.17
CA LEU A 136 -10.01 -3.33 -4.75
C LEU A 136 -9.16 -3.71 -3.54
N HIS A 137 -9.77 -4.43 -2.62
CA HIS A 137 -9.08 -5.36 -1.73
C HIS A 137 -8.88 -6.68 -2.50
N LEU A 138 -7.62 -7.06 -2.75
CA LEU A 138 -7.29 -8.18 -3.64
C LEU A 138 -7.50 -9.56 -3.02
N GLY A 139 -7.78 -9.62 -1.73
CA GLY A 139 -8.03 -10.86 -1.00
C GLY A 139 -7.27 -10.95 0.31
N ILE A 140 -7.66 -11.88 1.14
CA ILE A 140 -7.03 -12.21 2.42
C ILE A 140 -6.13 -13.42 2.24
N VAL A 141 -4.94 -13.34 2.84
CA VAL A 141 -4.01 -14.46 3.04
C VAL A 141 -3.78 -14.62 4.54
N GLY A 142 -4.29 -15.68 5.15
CA GLY A 142 -4.24 -15.88 6.60
C GLY A 142 -4.23 -17.34 6.99
N PHE A 143 -4.15 -17.66 8.26
CA PHE A 143 -4.35 -19.02 8.72
C PHE A 143 -5.83 -19.43 8.60
N ASP A 144 -6.07 -20.68 8.18
CA ASP A 144 -7.40 -21.30 8.16
C ASP A 144 -7.69 -21.86 9.55
N VAL A 145 -8.09 -20.98 10.46
CA VAL A 145 -8.43 -21.37 11.84
C VAL A 145 -9.84 -21.92 11.94
N GLU A 146 -10.12 -22.72 12.98
CA GLU A 146 -11.44 -23.26 13.25
C GLU A 146 -12.45 -22.14 13.52
N GLU A 147 -13.71 -22.36 13.16
CA GLU A 147 -14.79 -21.43 13.43
C GLU A 147 -14.95 -21.19 14.94
N GLY A 148 -15.01 -19.93 15.34
CA GLY A 148 -15.06 -19.55 16.77
C GLY A 148 -13.70 -19.33 17.42
N THR A 149 -12.59 -19.50 16.66
CA THR A 149 -11.27 -19.08 17.14
C THR A 149 -11.21 -17.55 17.19
N ASP A 150 -10.89 -17.00 18.36
CA ASP A 150 -10.75 -15.56 18.60
C ASP A 150 -9.27 -15.14 18.67
N ILE A 151 -8.97 -13.91 18.33
CA ILE A 151 -7.64 -13.31 18.42
C ILE A 151 -7.09 -13.32 19.86
N GLU A 152 -7.95 -13.31 20.87
CA GLU A 152 -7.58 -13.42 22.29
C GLU A 152 -6.97 -14.79 22.66
N GLN A 153 -7.18 -15.81 21.80
CA GLN A 153 -6.53 -17.12 21.96
C GLN A 153 -5.08 -17.14 21.44
N VAL A 154 -4.67 -16.08 20.76
CA VAL A 154 -3.27 -15.87 20.34
C VAL A 154 -2.50 -15.32 21.55
N THR A 155 -1.59 -16.11 22.09
CA THR A 155 -0.81 -15.78 23.28
C THR A 155 0.69 -15.76 22.99
N ASP A 156 1.49 -15.32 23.96
CA ASP A 156 2.96 -15.23 23.85
C ASP A 156 3.44 -14.46 22.60
N VAL A 157 2.69 -13.41 22.22
CA VAL A 157 2.93 -12.63 21.00
C VAL A 157 4.24 -11.87 21.08
N HIS A 158 5.08 -12.06 20.10
CA HIS A 158 6.24 -11.23 19.82
C HIS A 158 6.36 -11.03 18.30
N GLN A 159 5.91 -9.89 17.82
CA GLN A 159 5.98 -9.52 16.41
C GLN A 159 6.89 -8.30 16.23
N LYS A 160 7.84 -8.38 15.31
CA LYS A 160 8.79 -7.29 14.99
C LYS A 160 8.75 -6.99 13.50
N LEU A 161 8.62 -5.72 13.16
CA LEU A 161 8.93 -5.23 11.82
C LEU A 161 10.42 -4.86 11.78
N CYS A 162 11.24 -5.73 11.20
CA CYS A 162 12.66 -5.51 10.98
C CYS A 162 12.86 -4.52 9.83
N LEU A 163 12.88 -3.23 10.14
CA LEU A 163 12.92 -2.15 9.14
C LEU A 163 14.16 -2.22 8.24
N TRP A 164 15.30 -2.68 8.78
CA TRP A 164 16.54 -2.81 8.05
C TRP A 164 16.46 -3.81 6.90
N ASP A 165 15.71 -4.90 7.08
CA ASP A 165 15.53 -5.96 6.09
C ASP A 165 14.17 -5.92 5.39
N GLY A 166 13.22 -5.07 5.85
CA GLY A 166 11.86 -4.99 5.31
C GLY A 166 11.00 -6.22 5.57
N LYS A 167 11.23 -6.89 6.71
CA LYS A 167 10.64 -8.17 7.07
C LYS A 167 9.82 -8.06 8.36
N ILE A 168 8.68 -8.74 8.43
CA ILE A 168 7.92 -8.97 9.66
C ILE A 168 8.26 -10.37 10.19
N GLU A 169 8.69 -10.46 11.44
CA GLU A 169 8.89 -11.69 12.18
C GLU A 169 7.83 -11.79 13.29
N SER A 170 7.05 -12.86 13.27
CA SER A 170 5.98 -13.09 14.26
C SER A 170 6.21 -14.42 14.95
N ARG A 171 6.17 -14.41 16.28
CA ARG A 171 6.18 -15.60 17.14
C ARG A 171 5.00 -15.49 18.07
N PHE A 172 4.26 -16.58 18.18
CA PHE A 172 3.05 -16.62 19.00
C PHE A 172 2.66 -18.07 19.30
N LYS A 173 1.69 -18.24 20.22
CA LYS A 173 0.98 -19.50 20.40
C LYS A 173 -0.48 -19.34 20.01
N LEU A 174 -1.02 -20.34 19.34
CA LEU A 174 -2.45 -20.47 19.06
C LEU A 174 -2.88 -21.90 19.43
N ASN A 175 -3.90 -22.02 20.27
CA ASN A 175 -4.38 -23.30 20.80
C ASN A 175 -3.28 -24.14 21.47
N GLY A 176 -2.28 -23.48 22.08
CA GLY A 176 -1.15 -24.12 22.78
C GLY A 176 0.03 -24.52 21.88
N GLU A 177 -0.11 -24.43 20.58
CA GLU A 177 0.96 -24.73 19.61
C GLU A 177 1.77 -23.48 19.27
N ASP A 178 3.08 -23.66 19.08
CA ASP A 178 4.01 -22.59 18.72
C ASP A 178 4.00 -22.33 17.21
N TYR A 179 4.02 -21.04 16.85
CA TYR A 179 4.16 -20.58 15.48
C TYR A 179 5.31 -19.59 15.34
N GLN A 180 6.04 -19.73 14.25
CA GLN A 180 7.01 -18.74 13.76
C GLN A 180 6.66 -18.41 12.32
N VAL A 181 6.50 -17.13 12.03
CA VAL A 181 6.12 -16.63 10.69
C VAL A 181 7.05 -15.50 10.30
N GLU A 182 7.64 -15.59 9.12
CA GLU A 182 8.36 -14.50 8.49
C GLU A 182 7.58 -14.07 7.25
N THR A 183 7.30 -12.78 7.11
CA THR A 183 6.56 -12.21 5.99
C THR A 183 7.35 -11.08 5.37
N VAL A 184 7.51 -11.10 4.05
CA VAL A 184 8.17 -10.06 3.26
C VAL A 184 7.35 -9.71 2.02
N CYS A 185 7.53 -8.50 1.51
CA CYS A 185 7.05 -8.09 0.20
C CYS A 185 8.22 -8.06 -0.79
N HIS A 186 8.01 -8.54 -2.01
CA HIS A 186 8.98 -8.41 -3.08
C HIS A 186 9.16 -6.93 -3.48
N PRO A 187 10.39 -6.43 -3.70
CA PRO A 187 10.62 -5.00 -3.90
C PRO A 187 10.11 -4.44 -5.23
N SER A 188 9.78 -5.28 -6.21
CA SER A 188 9.35 -4.86 -7.55
C SER A 188 8.20 -5.66 -8.15
N ASN A 189 7.67 -6.65 -7.42
CA ASN A 189 6.49 -7.42 -7.84
C ASN A 189 5.41 -7.30 -6.75
N ASP A 190 4.15 -7.27 -7.14
CA ASP A 190 3.02 -7.30 -6.22
C ASP A 190 2.86 -8.68 -5.62
N MET A 191 3.75 -9.01 -4.70
CA MET A 191 3.89 -10.36 -4.18
C MET A 191 4.37 -10.33 -2.73
N ILE A 192 3.77 -11.18 -1.91
CA ILE A 192 4.29 -11.55 -0.60
C ILE A 192 4.98 -12.91 -0.66
N ALA A 193 5.95 -13.11 0.22
CA ALA A 193 6.51 -14.39 0.55
C ALA A 193 6.40 -14.60 2.06
N ALA A 194 6.00 -15.81 2.45
CA ALA A 194 5.91 -16.19 3.85
C ALA A 194 6.62 -17.51 4.10
N ASN A 195 7.29 -17.57 5.27
CA ASN A 195 7.97 -18.75 5.77
C ASN A 195 7.39 -19.09 7.15
N ILE A 196 6.81 -20.27 7.30
CA ILE A 196 6.03 -20.66 8.46
C ILE A 196 6.60 -21.95 9.06
N THR A 197 6.78 -21.96 10.37
CA THR A 197 7.14 -23.16 11.13
C THR A 197 6.14 -23.36 12.26
N SER A 198 5.46 -24.49 12.27
CA SER A 198 4.57 -24.93 13.35
C SER A 198 4.27 -26.42 13.22
N LYS A 199 4.08 -27.08 14.36
CA LYS A 199 3.62 -28.48 14.40
C LYS A 199 2.12 -28.66 14.24
N ALA A 200 1.37 -27.56 14.28
CA ALA A 200 -0.09 -27.60 14.14
C ALA A 200 -0.57 -27.92 12.71
N HIS A 201 0.29 -27.78 11.70
CA HIS A 201 -0.03 -27.97 10.28
C HIS A 201 -1.27 -27.18 9.83
N THR A 202 -1.52 -26.02 10.44
CA THR A 202 -2.67 -25.18 10.11
C THR A 202 -2.60 -24.70 8.66
N GLY A 203 -3.68 -24.85 7.93
CA GLY A 203 -3.78 -24.42 6.54
C GLY A 203 -3.64 -22.92 6.38
N ILE A 204 -3.24 -22.49 5.19
CA ILE A 204 -3.22 -21.08 4.79
C ILE A 204 -4.39 -20.85 3.87
N CYS A 205 -5.27 -19.93 4.24
CA CYS A 205 -6.43 -19.56 3.46
C CYS A 205 -6.12 -18.41 2.50
N PHE A 206 -6.73 -18.47 1.32
CA PHE A 206 -6.79 -17.43 0.31
C PHE A 206 -8.27 -17.14 0.04
N ARG A 207 -8.75 -15.97 0.44
CA ARG A 207 -10.16 -15.60 0.34
C ARG A 207 -10.32 -14.33 -0.48
N PHE A 208 -11.31 -14.31 -1.35
CA PHE A 208 -11.53 -13.23 -2.31
C PHE A 208 -12.92 -12.61 -2.10
N PRO A 209 -13.03 -11.29 -1.81
CA PRO A 209 -14.30 -10.62 -1.61
C PRO A 209 -14.89 -10.08 -2.91
N TYR A 210 -16.20 -9.83 -2.90
CA TYR A 210 -16.81 -8.88 -3.82
C TYR A 210 -16.70 -7.46 -3.25
N PRO A 211 -16.40 -6.41 -4.05
CA PRO A 211 -16.25 -5.07 -3.55
C PRO A 211 -17.59 -4.44 -3.14
N THR A 212 -17.57 -3.57 -2.13
CA THR A 212 -18.74 -2.75 -1.76
C THR A 212 -18.72 -1.39 -2.44
N GLY A 213 -17.56 -0.90 -2.89
CA GLY A 213 -17.38 0.48 -3.31
C GLY A 213 -17.57 1.47 -2.14
N ALA A 214 -17.28 1.05 -0.91
CA ALA A 214 -17.42 1.90 0.26
C ALA A 214 -16.44 3.07 0.25
N HIS A 215 -16.87 4.17 0.88
CA HIS A 215 -16.07 5.39 0.98
C HIS A 215 -14.78 5.18 1.78
N CYS A 216 -14.88 4.51 2.92
CA CYS A 216 -13.79 4.10 3.80
C CYS A 216 -14.13 2.70 4.33
N ASP A 217 -13.20 1.95 4.78
CA ASP A 217 -13.19 0.62 5.38
C ASP A 217 -12.46 -0.42 4.51
N ASP A 218 -12.64 -1.71 4.77
CA ASP A 218 -12.04 -2.79 3.97
C ASP A 218 -12.67 -2.93 2.58
N ALA A 219 -13.82 -2.27 2.35
CA ALA A 219 -14.61 -2.28 1.12
C ALA A 219 -14.96 -3.69 0.61
N CYS A 220 -15.11 -4.66 1.52
CA CYS A 220 -15.33 -6.08 1.25
C CYS A 220 -16.75 -6.53 1.57
N ASN A 221 -17.37 -7.28 0.66
CA ASN A 221 -18.61 -8.02 0.88
C ASN A 221 -18.33 -9.52 0.73
N TRP A 222 -18.15 -10.19 1.84
CA TRP A 222 -17.84 -11.62 1.92
C TRP A 222 -19.05 -12.52 1.66
N GLU A 223 -20.28 -11.97 1.77
CA GLU A 223 -21.53 -12.70 1.59
C GLU A 223 -22.03 -12.70 0.13
N ALA A 224 -21.45 -11.87 -0.72
CA ALA A 224 -21.89 -11.72 -2.10
C ALA A 224 -21.31 -12.80 -3.03
N VAL A 225 -21.22 -14.03 -2.58
CA VAL A 225 -20.53 -15.16 -3.26
C VAL A 225 -21.07 -15.54 -4.64
N ASP A 226 -22.27 -15.08 -5.01
CA ASP A 226 -22.85 -15.34 -6.35
C ASP A 226 -22.59 -14.18 -7.34
N LYS A 227 -21.96 -13.09 -6.92
CA LYS A 227 -21.69 -11.93 -7.79
C LYS A 227 -20.34 -11.98 -8.50
N HIS A 228 -19.48 -12.92 -8.12
CA HIS A 228 -18.14 -13.05 -8.66
C HIS A 228 -17.75 -14.51 -8.81
N THR A 229 -16.63 -14.77 -9.45
CA THR A 229 -16.11 -16.13 -9.60
C THR A 229 -14.61 -16.18 -9.32
N THR A 230 -14.17 -17.24 -8.66
CA THR A 230 -12.74 -17.56 -8.53
C THR A 230 -12.53 -18.98 -8.99
N THR A 231 -11.62 -19.20 -9.92
CA THR A 231 -11.35 -20.52 -10.50
C THR A 231 -9.87 -20.84 -10.48
N ILE A 232 -9.54 -22.11 -10.26
CA ILE A 232 -8.17 -22.60 -10.48
C ILE A 232 -7.98 -22.74 -11.99
N VAL A 233 -7.07 -21.93 -12.56
CA VAL A 233 -6.72 -21.99 -13.99
C VAL A 233 -5.72 -23.10 -14.26
N THR A 234 -4.70 -23.18 -13.39
CA THR A 234 -3.69 -24.25 -13.43
C THR A 234 -3.32 -24.64 -12.00
N GLN A 235 -3.00 -25.92 -11.80
CA GLN A 235 -2.49 -26.42 -10.53
C GLN A 235 -1.53 -27.58 -10.79
N ASN A 236 -0.43 -27.63 -10.06
CA ASN A 236 0.50 -28.75 -10.02
C ASN A 236 0.90 -29.05 -8.56
N GLU A 237 1.96 -29.85 -8.35
CA GLU A 237 2.37 -30.29 -7.01
C GLU A 237 2.86 -29.16 -6.10
N SER A 238 3.33 -28.03 -6.66
CA SER A 238 3.97 -26.94 -5.91
C SER A 238 3.52 -25.54 -6.35
N SER A 239 2.53 -25.43 -7.23
CA SER A 239 2.01 -24.13 -7.63
C SER A 239 0.56 -24.21 -8.11
N ALA A 240 -0.13 -23.07 -8.08
CA ALA A 240 -1.44 -22.87 -8.66
C ALA A 240 -1.60 -21.43 -9.16
N VAL A 241 -2.43 -21.27 -10.18
CA VAL A 241 -2.89 -19.96 -10.65
C VAL A 241 -4.40 -19.89 -10.46
N LEU A 242 -4.83 -18.93 -9.66
CA LEU A 242 -6.25 -18.62 -9.47
C LEU A 242 -6.60 -17.41 -10.35
N LYS A 243 -7.77 -17.44 -10.96
CA LYS A 243 -8.37 -16.30 -11.66
C LYS A 243 -9.58 -15.84 -10.89
N HIS A 244 -9.59 -14.56 -10.52
CA HIS A 244 -10.74 -13.92 -9.89
C HIS A 244 -11.39 -12.94 -10.87
N THR A 245 -12.72 -13.04 -11.04
CA THR A 245 -13.50 -12.24 -11.99
C THR A 245 -14.64 -11.54 -11.26
N LEU A 246 -14.70 -10.24 -11.42
CA LEU A 246 -15.67 -9.32 -10.82
C LEU A 246 -16.28 -8.47 -11.93
N ASP A 247 -17.54 -8.66 -12.29
CA ASP A 247 -18.18 -7.93 -13.39
C ASP A 247 -17.30 -7.92 -14.67
N SER A 248 -16.72 -6.76 -15.01
CA SER A 248 -15.80 -6.60 -16.15
C SER A 248 -14.32 -6.61 -15.75
N THR A 249 -14.00 -6.77 -14.46
CA THR A 249 -12.63 -6.76 -13.95
C THR A 249 -12.17 -8.18 -13.66
N GLU A 250 -10.95 -8.50 -14.03
CA GLU A 250 -10.32 -9.78 -13.67
C GLU A 250 -8.89 -9.57 -13.21
N TYR A 251 -8.42 -10.44 -12.33
CA TYR A 251 -7.02 -10.51 -11.92
C TYR A 251 -6.63 -11.95 -11.59
N PHE A 252 -5.33 -12.16 -11.45
CA PHE A 252 -4.78 -13.49 -11.22
C PHE A 252 -3.96 -13.49 -9.92
N VAL A 253 -4.02 -14.63 -9.24
CA VAL A 253 -3.22 -14.90 -8.05
C VAL A 253 -2.40 -16.15 -8.29
N THR A 254 -1.09 -16.00 -8.30
CA THR A 254 -0.16 -17.12 -8.48
C THR A 254 0.42 -17.52 -7.14
N LEU A 255 0.19 -18.76 -6.78
CA LEU A 255 0.72 -19.39 -5.57
C LEU A 255 1.84 -20.34 -5.96
N CYS A 256 2.98 -20.24 -5.27
CA CYS A 256 4.03 -21.25 -5.32
C CYS A 256 4.42 -21.60 -3.89
N TRP A 257 4.69 -22.89 -3.62
CA TRP A 257 5.08 -23.33 -2.29
C TRP A 257 6.21 -24.35 -2.34
N GLU A 258 6.95 -24.39 -1.27
CA GLU A 258 8.02 -25.34 -1.00
C GLU A 258 7.59 -26.24 0.16
N GLY A 259 7.97 -27.51 0.11
CA GLY A 259 7.49 -28.52 1.02
C GLY A 259 6.27 -29.29 0.48
N LYS A 260 5.75 -30.22 1.27
CA LYS A 260 4.56 -30.99 0.91
C LYS A 260 3.31 -30.25 1.39
N ALA A 261 2.47 -29.85 0.48
CA ALA A 261 1.18 -29.24 0.79
C ALA A 261 0.16 -29.54 -0.30
N THR A 262 -1.13 -29.41 0.03
CA THR A 262 -2.23 -29.56 -0.92
C THR A 262 -3.10 -28.32 -0.94
N LEU A 263 -3.40 -27.80 -2.13
CA LEU A 263 -4.34 -26.70 -2.29
C LEU A 263 -5.71 -27.25 -2.67
N ASN A 264 -6.76 -26.87 -1.92
CA ASN A 264 -8.13 -27.26 -2.17
C ASN A 264 -9.08 -26.05 -2.04
N GLU A 265 -10.16 -26.04 -2.81
CA GLU A 265 -11.27 -25.12 -2.59
C GLU A 265 -12.11 -25.63 -1.41
N LYS A 266 -12.18 -24.88 -0.32
CA LYS A 266 -12.96 -25.17 0.89
C LYS A 266 -14.42 -24.69 0.75
N ALA A 267 -14.59 -23.54 0.11
CA ALA A 267 -15.87 -22.93 -0.20
C ALA A 267 -15.70 -21.98 -1.40
N LYS A 268 -16.79 -21.45 -1.94
CA LYS A 268 -16.72 -20.43 -3.00
C LYS A 268 -15.77 -19.32 -2.61
N HIS A 269 -14.78 -19.00 -3.46
CA HIS A 269 -13.76 -17.96 -3.25
C HIS A 269 -12.87 -18.16 -2.03
N TYR A 270 -12.83 -19.39 -1.50
CA TYR A 270 -12.08 -19.75 -0.32
C TYR A 270 -11.23 -20.99 -0.58
N PHE A 271 -9.93 -20.80 -0.73
CA PHE A 271 -8.96 -21.85 -1.01
C PHE A 271 -8.05 -22.04 0.20
N VAL A 272 -7.63 -23.27 0.47
CA VAL A 272 -6.76 -23.61 1.60
C VAL A 272 -5.58 -24.42 1.11
N LEU A 273 -4.38 -23.93 1.39
CA LEU A 273 -3.12 -24.66 1.22
C LEU A 273 -2.77 -25.32 2.56
N THR A 274 -2.94 -26.63 2.62
CA THR A 274 -2.72 -27.42 3.85
C THR A 274 -1.33 -28.05 3.83
N PRO A 275 -0.41 -27.66 4.75
CA PRO A 275 0.91 -28.29 4.86
C PRO A 275 0.82 -29.70 5.45
N MET A 276 1.77 -30.56 5.07
CA MET A 276 1.94 -31.92 5.59
C MET A 276 3.17 -32.06 6.46
N ASP A 277 4.02 -31.05 6.49
CA ASP A 277 5.25 -30.97 7.26
C ASP A 277 5.19 -29.77 8.22
N ASP A 278 6.06 -29.73 9.23
CA ASP A 278 6.15 -28.63 10.22
C ASP A 278 6.59 -27.29 9.61
N HIS A 279 7.01 -27.29 8.36
CA HIS A 279 7.51 -26.13 7.64
C HIS A 279 6.78 -25.94 6.31
N LEU A 280 6.29 -24.72 6.07
CA LEU A 280 5.71 -24.29 4.81
C LEU A 280 6.31 -22.94 4.40
N ALA A 281 6.89 -22.88 3.21
CA ALA A 281 7.27 -21.64 2.58
C ALA A 281 6.43 -21.43 1.32
N PHE A 282 5.86 -20.22 1.12
CA PHE A 282 5.06 -19.92 -0.05
C PHE A 282 5.21 -18.49 -0.53
N THR A 283 4.97 -18.27 -1.82
CA THR A 283 4.78 -16.95 -2.43
C THR A 283 3.35 -16.80 -2.93
N CYS A 284 2.80 -15.60 -2.83
CA CYS A 284 1.49 -15.23 -3.34
C CYS A 284 1.61 -13.93 -4.13
N ALA A 285 1.53 -14.02 -5.46
CA ALA A 285 1.69 -12.90 -6.38
C ALA A 285 0.34 -12.52 -6.99
N PHE A 286 0.07 -11.21 -7.08
CA PHE A 286 -1.14 -10.64 -7.65
C PHE A 286 -0.81 -9.92 -8.96
N THR A 287 -1.55 -10.20 -10.04
CA THR A 287 -1.32 -9.59 -11.35
C THR A 287 -2.63 -9.25 -12.04
N SER A 288 -2.67 -8.10 -12.72
CA SER A 288 -3.83 -7.67 -13.51
C SER A 288 -3.99 -8.44 -14.84
N THR A 289 -2.98 -9.21 -15.24
CA THR A 289 -2.97 -10.01 -16.46
C THR A 289 -2.52 -11.44 -16.15
N ALA A 290 -2.83 -12.38 -17.02
CA ALA A 290 -2.39 -13.77 -16.86
C ALA A 290 -0.86 -13.84 -16.70
N PRO A 291 -0.36 -14.55 -15.67
CA PRO A 291 1.07 -14.64 -15.43
C PRO A 291 1.77 -15.36 -16.59
N SER A 292 2.90 -14.81 -17.04
CA SER A 292 3.72 -15.39 -18.11
C SER A 292 4.92 -16.18 -17.58
N THR A 293 5.28 -15.97 -16.33
CA THR A 293 6.42 -16.61 -15.67
C THR A 293 6.02 -17.10 -14.27
N GLN A 294 6.76 -18.08 -13.75
CA GLN A 294 6.62 -18.47 -12.35
C GLN A 294 7.19 -17.36 -11.44
N PRO A 295 6.56 -17.09 -10.29
CA PRO A 295 7.12 -16.20 -9.29
C PRO A 295 8.47 -16.70 -8.78
N VAL A 296 9.28 -15.77 -8.29
CA VAL A 296 10.53 -16.10 -7.61
C VAL A 296 10.26 -16.85 -6.29
N THR A 297 11.25 -17.61 -5.81
CA THR A 297 11.13 -18.38 -4.57
C THR A 297 11.05 -17.48 -3.33
N VAL A 298 10.65 -18.07 -2.19
CA VAL A 298 10.65 -17.36 -0.90
C VAL A 298 12.03 -16.85 -0.55
N ALA A 299 13.06 -17.69 -0.67
CA ALA A 299 14.45 -17.31 -0.39
C ALA A 299 14.95 -16.15 -1.26
N GLN A 300 14.65 -16.17 -2.56
CA GLN A 300 14.99 -15.07 -3.47
C GLN A 300 14.27 -13.78 -3.07
N THR A 301 12.96 -13.85 -2.77
CA THR A 301 12.19 -12.69 -2.32
C THR A 301 12.74 -12.07 -1.06
N GLN A 302 13.13 -12.90 -0.07
CA GLN A 302 13.75 -12.45 1.17
C GLN A 302 15.08 -11.74 0.91
N GLU A 303 15.94 -12.31 0.05
CA GLU A 303 17.23 -11.73 -0.29
C GLU A 303 17.06 -10.40 -1.05
N GLU A 304 16.16 -10.34 -2.04
CA GLU A 304 15.91 -9.12 -2.81
C GLU A 304 15.30 -8.02 -1.94
N ALA A 305 14.36 -8.35 -1.05
CA ALA A 305 13.78 -7.40 -0.09
C ALA A 305 14.86 -6.85 0.85
N LYS A 306 15.69 -7.72 1.41
CA LYS A 306 16.82 -7.32 2.26
C LYS A 306 17.78 -6.39 1.53
N ASN A 307 18.17 -6.73 0.31
CA ASN A 307 19.10 -5.92 -0.50
C ASN A 307 18.50 -4.55 -0.81
N TYR A 308 17.21 -4.49 -1.18
CA TYR A 308 16.49 -3.25 -1.42
C TYR A 308 16.45 -2.36 -0.18
N TRP A 309 16.00 -2.88 0.96
CA TRP A 309 15.87 -2.10 2.18
C TRP A 309 17.22 -1.67 2.75
N ASN A 310 18.24 -2.52 2.69
CA ASN A 310 19.59 -2.14 3.08
C ASN A 310 20.12 -0.98 2.21
N SER A 311 19.90 -1.00 0.89
CA SER A 311 20.25 0.13 -0.01
C SER A 311 19.45 1.37 0.33
N PHE A 312 18.12 1.25 0.54
CA PHE A 312 17.25 2.34 0.92
C PHE A 312 17.75 3.07 2.18
N TRP A 313 18.17 2.33 3.21
CA TRP A 313 18.65 2.92 4.45
C TRP A 313 20.10 3.44 4.37
N LYS A 314 20.96 2.81 3.58
CA LYS A 314 22.33 3.27 3.35
C LYS A 314 22.37 4.55 2.53
N GLU A 315 21.41 4.77 1.66
CA GLU A 315 21.25 5.96 0.84
C GLU A 315 20.36 7.00 1.54
N GLY A 316 20.26 8.19 0.92
CA GLY A 316 19.42 9.26 1.44
C GLY A 316 19.95 9.91 2.73
N ALA A 317 19.16 10.82 3.27
CA ALA A 317 19.47 11.49 4.53
C ALA A 317 19.05 10.65 5.74
N ALA A 318 19.71 10.85 6.86
CA ALA A 318 19.37 10.25 8.14
C ALA A 318 19.58 11.27 9.27
N VAL A 319 18.87 11.09 10.38
CA VAL A 319 19.07 11.83 11.62
C VAL A 319 19.25 10.85 12.77
N ASP A 320 20.22 11.10 13.64
CA ASP A 320 20.51 10.28 14.81
C ASP A 320 20.43 11.15 16.06
N PHE A 321 19.47 10.85 16.93
CA PHE A 321 19.26 11.57 18.19
C PHE A 321 19.78 10.80 19.41
N SER A 322 20.59 9.75 19.22
CA SER A 322 21.11 8.92 20.32
C SER A 322 21.92 9.73 21.36
N ALA A 323 22.59 10.79 20.93
CA ALA A 323 23.33 11.69 21.83
C ALA A 323 22.47 12.82 22.42
N CYS A 324 21.19 12.95 22.04
CA CYS A 324 20.31 13.99 22.54
C CYS A 324 19.76 13.63 23.93
N THR A 325 19.85 14.57 24.87
CA THR A 325 19.38 14.37 26.25
C THR A 325 17.90 14.76 26.46
N ASP A 326 17.23 15.34 25.46
CA ASP A 326 15.79 15.63 25.53
C ASP A 326 15.00 14.30 25.54
N PRO A 327 14.11 14.06 26.52
CA PRO A 327 13.36 12.82 26.62
C PRO A 327 12.45 12.53 25.43
N ARG A 328 12.09 13.55 24.64
CA ARG A 328 11.26 13.43 23.44
C ARG A 328 12.06 12.95 22.21
N ALA A 329 13.38 13.05 22.25
CA ALA A 329 14.23 12.78 21.08
C ALA A 329 14.08 11.36 20.57
N LYS A 330 13.99 10.37 21.45
CA LYS A 330 13.79 8.95 21.08
C LYS A 330 12.49 8.73 20.31
N GLU A 331 11.39 9.32 20.77
CA GLU A 331 10.10 9.20 20.10
C GLU A 331 10.08 9.94 18.76
N LEU A 332 10.73 11.10 18.67
CA LEU A 332 10.87 11.83 17.41
C LEU A 332 11.69 11.05 16.39
N GLU A 333 12.81 10.44 16.81
CA GLU A 333 13.63 9.60 15.95
C GLU A 333 12.84 8.40 15.42
N ARG A 334 12.13 7.70 16.30
CA ARG A 334 11.27 6.59 15.93
C ARG A 334 10.23 6.99 14.87
N ARG A 335 9.57 8.12 15.05
CA ARG A 335 8.58 8.63 14.08
C ARG A 335 9.23 8.96 12.75
N VAL A 336 10.38 9.60 12.74
CA VAL A 336 11.11 9.93 11.51
C VAL A 336 11.49 8.67 10.73
N VAL A 337 12.08 7.68 11.40
CA VAL A 337 12.50 6.42 10.76
C VAL A 337 11.28 5.65 10.25
N LEU A 338 10.27 5.43 11.11
CA LEU A 338 9.08 4.68 10.73
C LEU A 338 8.30 5.36 9.59
N SER A 339 8.18 6.70 9.60
CA SER A 339 7.49 7.42 8.53
C SER A 339 8.18 7.27 7.18
N GLN A 340 9.51 7.24 7.12
CA GLN A 340 10.24 7.00 5.88
C GLN A 340 9.92 5.60 5.30
N TYR A 341 9.86 4.58 6.16
CA TYR A 341 9.46 3.23 5.76
C TYR A 341 8.02 3.21 5.25
N LEU A 342 7.07 3.71 6.07
CA LEU A 342 5.65 3.66 5.74
C LEU A 342 5.33 4.40 4.43
N LEU A 343 5.91 5.58 4.21
CA LEU A 343 5.72 6.30 2.95
C LEU A 343 6.33 5.56 1.75
N ALA A 344 7.47 4.92 1.94
CA ALA A 344 8.10 4.15 0.88
C ALA A 344 7.27 2.91 0.46
N ILE A 345 6.60 2.23 1.41
CA ILE A 345 5.80 1.04 1.08
C ILE A 345 4.42 1.37 0.50
N GLN A 346 3.86 2.55 0.73
CA GLN A 346 2.46 2.84 0.43
C GLN A 346 2.22 4.06 -0.47
N SER A 347 3.24 4.90 -0.72
CA SER A 347 3.09 6.16 -1.46
C SER A 347 4.17 6.37 -2.52
N ALA A 348 5.05 5.40 -2.75
CA ALA A 348 6.16 5.52 -3.71
C ALA A 348 5.88 4.73 -5.01
N GLY A 349 4.64 4.70 -5.46
CA GLY A 349 4.23 4.04 -6.70
C GLY A 349 4.49 4.87 -7.95
N THR A 350 4.05 4.36 -9.11
CA THR A 350 4.12 5.04 -10.41
C THR A 350 2.87 5.87 -10.72
N ILE A 351 1.91 5.91 -9.80
CA ILE A 351 0.70 6.74 -9.84
C ILE A 351 0.48 7.38 -8.48
N PRO A 352 -0.22 8.53 -8.39
CA PRO A 352 -0.46 9.22 -7.14
C PRO A 352 -1.18 8.32 -6.11
N PRO A 353 -0.80 8.40 -4.83
CA PRO A 353 -1.45 7.60 -3.80
C PRO A 353 -2.85 8.13 -3.45
N GLN A 354 -3.69 7.26 -2.90
CA GLN A 354 -4.89 7.68 -2.19
C GLN A 354 -4.51 8.41 -0.88
N GLU A 355 -5.48 9.03 -0.22
CA GLU A 355 -5.22 9.83 0.99
C GLU A 355 -4.44 9.07 2.08
N THR A 356 -4.75 7.80 2.26
CA THR A 356 -4.15 6.93 3.27
C THR A 356 -3.09 5.97 2.72
N GLY A 357 -2.62 6.16 1.48
CA GLY A 357 -1.70 5.23 0.82
C GLY A 357 -2.35 3.86 0.53
N LEU A 358 -1.55 2.80 0.41
CA LEU A 358 -2.02 1.45 0.07
C LEU A 358 -2.32 0.55 1.28
N THR A 359 -2.16 1.05 2.50
CA THR A 359 -2.39 0.24 3.70
C THR A 359 -3.81 0.35 4.25
N TYR A 360 -4.59 1.31 3.77
CA TYR A 360 -5.97 1.52 4.19
C TYR A 360 -6.79 2.19 3.09
N ASN A 361 -8.00 1.68 2.79
CA ASN A 361 -8.88 2.28 1.80
C ASN A 361 -9.62 3.48 2.38
N SER A 362 -9.46 4.65 1.75
CA SER A 362 -10.24 5.84 2.04
C SER A 362 -10.61 6.58 0.75
N TRP A 363 -11.73 7.31 0.78
CA TRP A 363 -12.24 8.05 -0.37
C TRP A 363 -12.30 7.20 -1.65
N PHE A 364 -12.81 5.97 -1.52
CA PHE A 364 -12.91 4.99 -2.62
C PHE A 364 -11.55 4.58 -3.21
N GLY A 365 -10.43 4.87 -2.52
CA GLY A 365 -9.08 4.66 -3.03
C GLY A 365 -8.64 5.65 -4.09
N LYS A 366 -9.40 6.73 -4.33
CA LYS A 366 -9.05 7.75 -5.32
C LYS A 366 -7.81 8.56 -4.91
N PHE A 367 -7.10 9.07 -5.90
CA PHE A 367 -5.91 9.89 -5.67
C PHE A 367 -6.28 11.21 -5.01
N HIS A 368 -5.46 11.63 -4.06
CA HIS A 368 -5.59 12.91 -3.37
C HIS A 368 -4.41 13.81 -3.71
N LEU A 369 -4.53 14.55 -4.82
CA LEU A 369 -3.41 15.33 -5.36
C LEU A 369 -3.00 16.52 -4.49
N GLU A 370 -3.89 17.01 -3.61
CA GLU A 370 -3.50 18.00 -2.61
C GLU A 370 -2.57 17.45 -1.52
N MET A 371 -2.50 16.10 -1.39
CA MET A 371 -1.67 15.44 -0.40
C MET A 371 -0.23 15.18 -0.88
N ILE A 372 0.12 15.55 -2.11
CA ILE A 372 1.47 15.30 -2.67
C ILE A 372 2.60 15.84 -1.78
N TRP A 373 2.35 16.96 -1.09
CA TRP A 373 3.31 17.54 -0.17
C TRP A 373 3.66 16.60 0.99
N TRP A 374 2.67 15.92 1.54
CA TRP A 374 2.85 14.99 2.65
C TRP A 374 3.25 13.59 2.19
N HIS A 375 2.73 13.13 1.06
CA HIS A 375 3.00 11.78 0.57
C HIS A 375 4.37 11.67 -0.09
N GLU A 376 4.76 12.61 -0.93
CA GLU A 376 5.85 12.39 -1.89
C GLU A 376 6.95 13.46 -1.86
N ALA A 377 6.62 14.75 -1.62
CA ALA A 377 7.62 15.82 -1.66
C ALA A 377 8.75 15.62 -0.63
N GLN A 378 8.46 14.94 0.47
CA GLN A 378 9.45 14.59 1.48
C GLN A 378 10.56 13.66 0.93
N PHE A 379 10.30 12.84 -0.10
CA PHE A 379 11.34 12.00 -0.70
C PHE A 379 12.51 12.85 -1.24
N ALA A 380 12.23 13.98 -1.87
CA ALA A 380 13.26 14.90 -2.34
C ALA A 380 14.06 15.50 -1.15
N LEU A 381 13.39 15.86 -0.05
CA LEU A 381 14.04 16.38 1.17
C LEU A 381 14.97 15.35 1.82
N TRP A 382 14.64 14.07 1.72
CA TRP A 382 15.45 12.97 2.26
C TRP A 382 16.44 12.40 1.24
N ASN A 383 16.71 13.13 0.13
CA ASN A 383 17.60 12.70 -0.96
C ASN A 383 17.21 11.34 -1.58
N ARG A 384 15.89 11.17 -1.80
CA ARG A 384 15.27 10.01 -2.46
C ARG A 384 14.35 10.47 -3.59
N SER A 385 14.78 11.47 -4.36
CA SER A 385 13.97 12.07 -5.44
C SER A 385 13.51 11.04 -6.49
N ASN A 386 14.28 9.96 -6.68
CA ASN A 386 13.90 8.85 -7.54
C ASN A 386 12.54 8.21 -7.18
N LEU A 387 12.13 8.27 -5.91
CA LEU A 387 10.80 7.79 -5.49
C LEU A 387 9.69 8.78 -5.84
N LEU A 388 9.95 10.08 -5.76
CA LEU A 388 9.04 11.12 -6.23
C LEU A 388 8.92 11.09 -7.76
N ASP A 389 10.03 10.93 -8.48
CA ASP A 389 10.08 10.95 -9.94
C ASP A 389 9.22 9.84 -10.57
N ARG A 390 9.01 8.72 -9.87
CA ARG A 390 8.16 7.62 -10.31
C ARG A 390 6.73 8.08 -10.61
N THR A 391 6.14 8.88 -9.72
CA THR A 391 4.76 9.35 -9.83
C THR A 391 4.58 10.43 -10.89
N LEU A 392 5.63 11.22 -11.20
CA LEU A 392 5.52 12.35 -12.14
C LEU A 392 5.09 11.92 -13.53
N GLY A 393 5.46 10.72 -13.97
CA GLY A 393 5.04 10.17 -15.27
C GLY A 393 3.52 10.05 -15.43
N TRP A 394 2.76 9.88 -14.34
CA TRP A 394 1.31 9.88 -14.40
C TRP A 394 0.75 11.25 -14.80
N TYR A 395 1.29 12.34 -14.26
CA TYR A 395 0.84 13.70 -14.59
C TYR A 395 1.05 14.01 -16.07
N GLU A 396 2.17 13.58 -16.64
CA GLU A 396 2.44 13.72 -18.09
C GLU A 396 1.43 12.90 -18.92
N LYS A 397 1.16 11.67 -18.51
CA LYS A 397 0.23 10.75 -19.19
C LYS A 397 -1.18 11.32 -19.28
N VAL A 398 -1.68 11.98 -18.22
CA VAL A 398 -3.04 12.52 -18.15
C VAL A 398 -3.12 14.02 -18.45
N GLU A 399 -2.02 14.67 -18.85
CA GLU A 399 -1.98 16.09 -19.20
C GLU A 399 -3.05 16.51 -20.21
N PRO A 400 -3.39 15.72 -21.25
CA PRO A 400 -4.46 16.09 -22.17
C PRO A 400 -5.84 16.25 -21.50
N ILE A 401 -6.15 15.41 -20.51
CA ILE A 401 -7.40 15.51 -19.72
C ILE A 401 -7.35 16.73 -18.79
N ALA A 402 -6.22 16.95 -18.12
CA ALA A 402 -6.01 18.11 -17.26
C ALA A 402 -6.15 19.43 -18.05
N ARG A 403 -5.75 19.47 -19.31
CA ARG A 403 -5.93 20.62 -20.22
C ARG A 403 -7.41 20.84 -20.58
N GLN A 404 -8.15 19.77 -20.88
CA GLN A 404 -9.60 19.86 -21.13
C GLN A 404 -10.35 20.36 -19.89
N ILE A 405 -9.99 19.90 -18.70
CA ILE A 405 -10.57 20.37 -17.44
C ILE A 405 -10.29 21.86 -17.25
N ALA A 406 -9.06 22.31 -17.47
CA ALA A 406 -8.71 23.73 -17.38
C ALA A 406 -9.54 24.58 -18.33
N GLN A 407 -9.62 24.22 -19.62
CA GLN A 407 -10.41 24.93 -20.64
C GLN A 407 -11.90 25.00 -20.28
N ARG A 408 -12.49 23.88 -19.84
CA ARG A 408 -13.89 23.82 -19.40
C ARG A 408 -14.17 24.77 -18.24
N GLN A 409 -13.20 24.98 -17.37
CA GLN A 409 -13.28 25.87 -16.20
C GLN A 409 -12.81 27.31 -16.50
N GLY A 410 -12.55 27.65 -17.78
CA GLY A 410 -12.14 28.99 -18.22
C GLY A 410 -10.71 29.37 -17.86
N PHE A 411 -9.79 28.40 -17.78
CA PHE A 411 -8.36 28.61 -17.54
C PHE A 411 -7.52 28.18 -18.75
N ASP A 412 -6.45 28.89 -18.98
CA ASP A 412 -5.37 28.43 -19.83
C ASP A 412 -4.44 27.46 -19.08
N GLY A 413 -3.77 26.57 -19.82
CA GLY A 413 -2.83 25.62 -19.25
C GLY A 413 -3.46 24.30 -18.83
N VAL A 414 -3.09 23.77 -17.67
CA VAL A 414 -3.52 22.47 -17.16
C VAL A 414 -4.09 22.58 -15.74
N ARG A 415 -5.01 21.69 -15.40
CA ARG A 415 -5.59 21.65 -14.06
C ARG A 415 -6.01 20.23 -13.70
N TRP A 416 -5.41 19.69 -12.67
CA TRP A 416 -5.80 18.41 -12.08
C TRP A 416 -6.80 18.62 -10.95
N MET A 417 -7.74 17.69 -10.82
CA MET A 417 -8.73 17.73 -9.75
C MET A 417 -8.05 17.34 -8.42
N LYS A 418 -8.56 17.89 -7.33
CA LYS A 418 -8.12 17.56 -5.96
C LYS A 418 -8.16 16.05 -5.69
N MET A 419 -9.29 15.42 -5.98
CA MET A 419 -9.52 14.00 -5.88
C MET A 419 -9.90 13.47 -7.27
N THR A 420 -9.25 12.43 -7.72
CA THR A 420 -9.43 11.89 -9.06
C THR A 420 -9.11 10.41 -9.11
N ASP A 421 -9.31 9.79 -10.26
CA ASP A 421 -9.03 8.39 -10.54
C ASP A 421 -7.79 8.22 -11.44
N PRO A 422 -7.40 6.97 -11.80
CA PRO A 422 -6.22 6.73 -12.64
C PRO A 422 -6.24 7.42 -14.01
N ARG A 423 -7.43 7.81 -14.51
CA ARG A 423 -7.60 8.51 -15.81
C ARG A 423 -7.69 10.01 -15.66
N SER A 424 -7.64 10.54 -14.42
CA SER A 424 -7.82 11.97 -14.10
C SER A 424 -9.24 12.49 -14.36
N GLU A 425 -10.25 11.64 -14.20
CA GLU A 425 -11.67 11.96 -14.36
C GLU A 425 -12.39 12.14 -13.01
#